data_0478b07a9ed28bc0a05176803aed6781
#
_entry.id   0478b07a9ed28bc0a05176803aed6781
#
_cell.length_a   1.000
_cell.length_b   1.000
_cell.length_c   1.000
_cell.angle_alpha   90.00
_cell.angle_beta   90.00
_cell.angle_gamma   90.00
#
_symmetry.space_group_name_H-M   'P 1'
#
loop_
_entity.id
_entity.type
_entity.pdbx_description
1 polymer ?
#
loop_
_entity_poly.entity_id
_entity_poly.type
_entity_poly.pdbx_seq_one_letter_code
_entity_poly.pdbx_strand_id
1 'polypeptide(L)'
;MAMIGAERPGAKAEVILGVDTYLEVHVAVAVDHLGRRLGELSVPTTAKGYGRLLCWAECFGPVRCAGVEGTSSYGVGLARHLKAQGIKVLEVERPKRRQRSSRRNLEKAQPRPLTLSEWRQGPLLSR
;
A
#
# COMPACT_ATOMS: atom_id res chain seq x y z
N MET A 1 -24.98 -9.89 18.56
CA MET A 1 -24.81 -10.04 18.06
C MET A 1 -24.40 -10.13 17.52
N ALA A 2 -24.36 -10.04 17.48
CA ALA A 2 -23.98 -10.11 16.67
C ALA A 2 -23.68 -10.21 16.18
N MET A 3 -23.56 -10.30 15.98
CA MET A 3 -23.34 -10.51 15.29
C MET A 3 -22.96 -10.61 14.74
N ILE A 4 -23.04 -10.81 14.63
CA ILE A 4 -22.88 -10.94 13.99
C ILE A 4 -22.38 -10.79 13.33
N GLY A 5 -22.25 -10.81 13.25
CA GLY A 5 -21.80 -10.70 12.43
C GLY A 5 -21.46 -10.26 11.92
N ALA A 6 -21.20 -10.32 11.84
CA ALA A 6 -20.89 -9.92 11.21
C ALA A 6 -20.67 -9.61 10.53
N GLU A 7 -20.75 -9.79 10.28
CA GLU A 7 -20.69 -9.54 9.57
C GLU A 7 -20.84 -9.10 9.19
N ARG A 8 -20.93 -9.35 9.13
CA ARG A 8 -21.24 -8.78 8.87
C ARG A 8 -21.36 -7.63 8.78
N PRO A 9 -22.28 -7.42 8.77
CA PRO A 9 -22.39 -6.12 8.18
C PRO A 9 -21.55 -5.11 8.89
N GLY A 10 -21.43 -5.08 10.04
CA GLY A 10 -20.52 -4.17 10.69
C GLY A 10 -19.08 -4.51 10.46
N ALA A 11 -18.85 -5.69 9.96
CA ALA A 11 -17.50 -6.15 9.72
C ALA A 11 -16.95 -5.49 8.46
N LYS A 12 -15.87 -4.79 8.60
CA LYS A 12 -15.24 -4.12 7.46
C LYS A 12 -14.32 -5.08 6.76
N ALA A 13 -14.27 -4.96 5.45
CA ALA A 13 -13.36 -5.76 4.67
C ALA A 13 -11.94 -5.36 4.97
N GLU A 14 -11.03 -6.28 4.74
CA GLU A 14 -9.62 -6.03 4.97
C GLU A 14 -9.10 -4.96 4.03
N VAL A 15 -8.11 -4.24 4.52
CA VAL A 15 -7.52 -3.12 3.81
C VAL A 15 -6.10 -3.48 3.42
N ILE A 16 -5.72 -3.09 2.23
CA ILE A 16 -4.36 -3.24 1.75
C ILE A 16 -3.81 -1.84 1.53
N LEU A 17 -2.61 -1.59 2.02
CA LEU A 17 -1.96 -0.30 1.85
C LEU A 17 -0.93 -0.37 0.75
N GLY A 18 -0.85 0.68 -0.04
CA GLY A 18 0.26 0.89 -0.94
C GLY A 18 0.92 2.19 -0.54
N VAL A 19 2.22 2.18 -0.32
CA VAL A 19 2.92 3.37 0.18
C VAL A 19 4.09 3.71 -0.72
N ASP A 20 4.05 4.95 -1.21
CA ASP A 20 5.09 5.52 -2.04
C ASP A 20 5.95 6.36 -1.10
N THR A 21 7.24 6.01 -0.96
CA THR A 21 8.07 6.63 0.06
C THR A 21 9.02 7.66 -0.54
N TYR A 22 9.16 8.76 0.19
CA TYR A 22 10.07 9.84 -0.14
C TYR A 22 10.84 10.20 1.11
N LEU A 23 11.83 11.04 0.96
CA LEU A 23 12.70 11.39 2.08
C LEU A 23 11.93 11.98 3.24
N GLU A 24 11.04 12.93 2.96
CA GLU A 24 10.38 13.68 4.04
C GLU A 24 8.91 13.38 4.18
N VAL A 25 8.33 12.66 3.22
CA VAL A 25 6.91 12.39 3.27
C VAL A 25 6.66 11.03 2.64
N HIS A 26 5.64 10.35 3.12
CA HIS A 26 5.17 9.12 2.51
C HIS A 26 3.74 9.34 2.07
N VAL A 27 3.37 8.79 0.93
CA VAL A 27 2.02 8.89 0.40
C VAL A 27 1.42 7.50 0.39
N ALA A 28 0.33 7.32 1.11
CA ALA A 28 -0.30 6.01 1.26
C ALA A 28 -1.66 6.00 0.60
N VAL A 29 -1.98 4.88 -0.03
CA VAL A 29 -3.29 4.64 -0.60
C VAL A 29 -3.85 3.39 0.06
N ALA A 30 -5.09 3.46 0.50
CA ALA A 30 -5.78 2.30 1.04
C ALA A 30 -6.72 1.76 -0.01
N VAL A 31 -6.68 0.45 -0.22
CA VAL A 31 -7.60 -0.20 -1.15
C VAL A 31 -8.26 -1.38 -0.45
N ASP A 32 -9.41 -1.78 -0.95
CA ASP A 32 -10.09 -2.95 -0.39
C ASP A 32 -9.67 -4.20 -1.16
N HIS A 33 -10.25 -5.34 -0.79
CA HIS A 33 -9.85 -6.62 -1.38
C HIS A 33 -10.22 -6.71 -2.86
N LEU A 34 -11.07 -5.84 -3.35
CA LEU A 34 -11.41 -5.80 -4.77
C LEU A 34 -10.54 -4.80 -5.51
N GLY A 35 -9.59 -4.17 -4.83
CA GLY A 35 -8.71 -3.20 -5.45
C GLY A 35 -9.33 -1.82 -5.57
N ARG A 36 -10.47 -1.58 -4.95
CA ARG A 36 -11.09 -0.27 -5.00
C ARG A 36 -10.42 0.67 -4.03
N ARG A 37 -10.20 1.87 -4.48
CA ARG A 37 -9.50 2.87 -3.69
C ARG A 37 -10.41 3.42 -2.61
N LEU A 38 -9.94 3.37 -1.38
CA LEU A 38 -10.69 3.85 -0.23
C LEU A 38 -10.27 5.25 0.17
N GLY A 39 -9.01 5.59 -0.03
CA GLY A 39 -8.53 6.92 0.33
C GLY A 39 -7.05 7.04 0.11
N GLU A 40 -6.54 8.24 0.30
CA GLU A 40 -5.13 8.55 0.16
C GLU A 40 -4.73 9.52 1.27
N LEU A 41 -3.54 9.34 1.82
CA LEU A 41 -3.05 10.19 2.90
C LEU A 41 -1.56 10.37 2.77
N SER A 42 -1.09 11.59 3.02
CA SER A 42 0.34 11.86 3.11
C SER A 42 0.69 12.08 4.56
N VAL A 43 1.82 11.53 5.00
CA VAL A 43 2.29 11.70 6.36
C VAL A 43 3.78 11.98 6.33
N PRO A 44 4.30 12.69 7.34
CA PRO A 44 5.75 12.89 7.42
C PRO A 44 6.47 11.59 7.71
N THR A 45 7.73 11.54 7.32
CA THR A 45 8.58 10.36 7.53
C THR A 45 9.09 10.38 8.97
N THR A 46 8.19 10.13 9.90
CA THR A 46 8.48 10.13 11.34
C THR A 46 7.64 9.06 12.00
N ALA A 47 8.04 8.67 13.20
CA ALA A 47 7.27 7.67 13.96
C ALA A 47 5.83 8.13 14.15
N LYS A 48 5.64 9.41 14.41
CA LYS A 48 4.30 9.96 14.58
C LYS A 48 3.51 9.86 13.28
N GLY A 49 4.17 10.13 12.17
CA GLY A 49 3.53 10.02 10.87
C GLY A 49 3.11 8.59 10.56
N TYR A 50 3.95 7.63 10.92
CA TYR A 50 3.63 6.22 10.69
C TYR A 50 2.41 5.81 11.50
N GLY A 51 2.35 6.27 12.75
CA GLY A 51 1.19 5.97 13.58
C GLY A 51 -0.09 6.55 13.03
N ARG A 52 -0.02 7.79 12.53
CA ARG A 52 -1.18 8.42 11.92
C ARG A 52 -1.64 7.68 10.68
N LEU A 53 -0.69 7.23 9.89
CA LEU A 53 -1.00 6.50 8.67
C LEU A 53 -1.75 5.22 8.99
N LEU A 54 -1.26 4.49 9.97
CA LEU A 54 -1.89 3.23 10.33
C LEU A 54 -3.27 3.46 10.95
N CYS A 55 -3.38 4.45 11.81
CA CYS A 55 -4.65 4.78 12.42
C CYS A 55 -5.69 5.14 11.37
N TRP A 56 -5.28 5.94 10.40
CA TRP A 56 -6.15 6.33 9.32
C TRP A 56 -6.59 5.12 8.50
N ALA A 57 -5.64 4.25 8.20
CA ALA A 57 -5.95 3.08 7.40
C ALA A 57 -6.93 2.17 8.12
N GLU A 58 -6.78 2.04 9.43
CA GLU A 58 -7.63 1.16 10.21
C GLU A 58 -9.05 1.67 10.30
N CYS A 59 -9.27 2.94 9.99
CA CYS A 59 -10.64 3.45 9.93
C CYS A 59 -11.44 2.82 8.81
N PHE A 60 -10.77 2.32 7.78
CA PHE A 60 -11.46 1.65 6.68
C PHE A 60 -11.66 0.16 6.94
N GLY A 61 -10.88 -0.41 7.85
CA GLY A 61 -10.96 -1.82 8.18
C GLY A 61 -9.62 -2.33 8.64
N PRO A 62 -9.55 -3.60 9.05
CA PRO A 62 -8.27 -4.15 9.50
C PRO A 62 -7.27 -4.18 8.36
N VAL A 63 -6.06 -3.73 8.65
CA VAL A 63 -5.00 -3.68 7.64
C VAL A 63 -4.35 -5.05 7.55
N ARG A 64 -4.45 -5.65 6.37
CA ARG A 64 -3.94 -6.99 6.17
C ARG A 64 -2.47 -6.98 5.80
N CYS A 65 -2.10 -6.14 4.85
CA CYS A 65 -0.71 -6.05 4.44
C CYS A 65 -0.48 -4.68 3.82
N ALA A 66 0.79 -4.37 3.63
CA ALA A 66 1.20 -3.11 3.04
C ALA A 66 2.30 -3.35 2.03
N GLY A 67 2.13 -2.82 0.83
CA GLY A 67 3.19 -2.78 -0.15
C GLY A 67 3.92 -1.47 0.00
N VAL A 68 5.21 -1.51 0.26
CA VAL A 68 5.99 -0.32 0.56
C VAL A 68 7.19 -0.27 -0.38
N GLU A 69 7.36 0.86 -1.06
CA GLU A 69 8.54 1.07 -1.88
C GLU A 69 9.73 1.38 -0.97
N GLY A 70 10.91 0.97 -1.42
CA GLY A 70 12.13 1.38 -0.77
C GLY A 70 12.26 0.97 0.69
N THR A 71 11.92 -0.30 1.00
CA THR A 71 12.01 -0.78 2.37
C THR A 71 13.45 -0.80 2.88
N SER A 72 14.43 -0.66 1.99
CA SER A 72 15.82 -0.58 2.40
C SER A 72 16.36 0.85 2.30
N SER A 73 15.50 1.82 2.07
CA SER A 73 15.92 3.21 1.99
C SER A 73 14.90 4.06 2.74
N TYR A 74 14.15 4.92 2.03
CA TYR A 74 13.24 5.83 2.71
C TYR A 74 12.13 5.11 3.46
N GLY A 75 11.77 3.92 3.03
CA GLY A 75 10.67 3.20 3.65
C GLY A 75 11.07 2.30 4.80
N VAL A 76 12.34 2.30 5.21
CA VAL A 76 12.80 1.34 6.22
C VAL A 76 12.12 1.58 7.57
N GLY A 77 11.95 2.83 7.96
CA GLY A 77 11.32 3.13 9.25
C GLY A 77 9.86 2.72 9.26
N LEU A 78 9.16 3.03 8.19
CA LEU A 78 7.77 2.65 8.08
C LEU A 78 7.62 1.14 8.10
N ALA A 79 8.47 0.44 7.34
CA ALA A 79 8.38 -1.02 7.27
C ALA A 79 8.55 -1.64 8.66
N ARG A 80 9.52 -1.14 9.44
CA ARG A 80 9.71 -1.62 10.80
C ARG A 80 8.50 -1.36 11.67
N HIS A 81 7.94 -0.16 11.55
CA HIS A 81 6.79 0.19 12.35
C HIS A 81 5.61 -0.72 12.05
N LEU A 82 5.35 -0.97 10.77
CA LEU A 82 4.23 -1.81 10.38
C LEU A 82 4.44 -3.26 10.81
N LYS A 83 5.65 -3.76 10.67
CA LYS A 83 5.94 -5.12 11.10
C LYS A 83 5.78 -5.28 12.59
N ALA A 84 6.16 -4.26 13.36
CA ALA A 84 6.01 -4.30 14.81
C ALA A 84 4.53 -4.35 15.19
N GLN A 85 3.65 -3.87 14.33
CA GLN A 85 2.22 -3.93 14.57
C GLN A 85 1.58 -5.20 14.01
N GLY A 86 2.40 -6.13 13.54
CA GLY A 86 1.88 -7.39 13.04
C GLY A 86 1.39 -7.35 11.61
N ILE A 87 1.73 -6.31 10.87
CA ILE A 87 1.27 -6.16 9.51
C ILE A 87 2.33 -6.70 8.56
N LYS A 88 1.90 -7.51 7.61
CA LYS A 88 2.80 -8.06 6.62
C LYS A 88 3.22 -6.96 5.67
N VAL A 89 4.52 -6.80 5.49
CA VAL A 89 5.06 -5.77 4.61
C VAL A 89 5.67 -6.45 3.39
N LEU A 90 5.24 -6.02 2.22
CA LEU A 90 5.76 -6.50 0.96
C LEU A 90 6.54 -5.38 0.31
N GLU A 91 7.70 -5.70 -0.19
CA GLU A 91 8.48 -4.70 -0.89
C GLU A 91 7.94 -4.55 -2.31
N VAL A 92 7.70 -3.30 -2.71
CA VAL A 92 7.26 -2.99 -4.06
C VAL A 92 8.44 -2.37 -4.77
N GLU A 93 8.71 -2.90 -5.95
CA GLU A 93 9.84 -2.44 -6.70
C GLU A 93 9.60 -1.04 -7.24
N ARG A 94 10.59 -0.17 -7.04
CA ARG A 94 10.52 1.18 -7.57
C ARG A 94 10.98 1.17 -9.03
N PRO A 95 10.21 1.76 -9.94
CA PRO A 95 10.62 1.79 -11.34
C PRO A 95 11.93 2.55 -11.50
N LYS A 96 12.79 2.05 -12.36
CA LYS A 96 14.07 2.66 -12.62
C LYS A 96 14.14 3.05 -14.07
N ARG A 97 14.86 4.13 -14.29
CA ARG A 97 14.95 4.67 -15.63
C ARG A 97 15.52 3.68 -16.62
N ARG A 98 16.60 3.01 -16.27
CA ARG A 98 17.24 2.11 -17.20
C ARG A 98 16.47 0.84 -17.45
N GLN A 99 15.42 0.63 -16.74
CA GLN A 99 14.59 -0.54 -16.99
C GLN A 99 13.80 -0.41 -18.28
N ARG A 100 13.85 0.73 -18.92
CA ARG A 100 13.14 0.90 -20.16
C ARG A 100 13.55 -0.10 -21.21
N SER A 101 14.85 -0.29 -21.40
CA SER A 101 15.27 -1.24 -22.41
C SER A 101 14.94 -2.66 -22.01
N SER A 102 15.08 -2.98 -20.75
CA SER A 102 14.67 -4.30 -20.27
C SER A 102 13.19 -4.50 -20.44
N ARG A 103 12.45 -3.46 -20.27
CA ARG A 103 11.01 -3.56 -20.32
C ARG A 103 10.49 -4.02 -21.66
N ARG A 104 11.18 -3.64 -22.72
CA ARG A 104 10.73 -4.10 -24.02
C ARG A 104 10.71 -5.62 -24.10
N ASN A 105 11.73 -6.24 -23.52
CA ASN A 105 11.79 -7.70 -23.54
C ASN A 105 10.76 -8.30 -22.60
N LEU A 106 10.59 -7.65 -21.48
CA LEU A 106 9.63 -8.15 -20.50
C LEU A 106 8.21 -8.08 -21.00
N GLU A 107 7.91 -7.03 -21.73
CA GLU A 107 6.56 -6.88 -22.25
C GLU A 107 6.20 -7.97 -23.22
N LYS A 108 7.18 -8.50 -23.91
CA LYS A 108 6.91 -9.59 -24.81
C LYS A 108 6.75 -10.89 -24.07
N ALA A 109 7.37 -11.00 -22.93
CA ALA A 109 7.38 -12.25 -22.20
C ALA A 109 6.20 -12.39 -21.27
N GLN A 110 5.91 -11.33 -20.52
CA GLN A 110 4.87 -11.44 -19.50
C GLN A 110 4.52 -10.05 -19.00
N PRO A 111 3.34 -9.92 -18.43
CA PRO A 111 2.95 -8.63 -17.85
C PRO A 111 3.83 -8.29 -16.66
N ARG A 112 4.10 -7.03 -16.50
CA ARG A 112 4.88 -6.56 -15.38
C ARG A 112 3.99 -6.31 -14.18
N PRO A 113 4.54 -6.33 -12.98
CA PRO A 113 3.74 -5.97 -11.81
C PRO A 113 3.42 -4.48 -11.82
N LEU A 114 2.37 -4.14 -11.13
CA LEU A 114 1.97 -2.74 -11.01
C LEU A 114 2.96 -1.99 -10.13
N THR A 115 3.20 -0.73 -10.47
CA THR A 115 3.93 0.16 -9.59
C THR A 115 2.97 0.81 -8.63
N LEU A 116 3.52 1.47 -7.61
CA LEU A 116 2.65 2.16 -6.67
C LEU A 116 1.93 3.33 -7.31
N SER A 117 2.54 3.96 -8.32
CA SER A 117 1.84 5.00 -9.04
C SER A 117 0.56 4.48 -9.67
N GLU A 118 0.66 3.31 -10.24
CA GLU A 118 -0.51 2.70 -10.87
C GLU A 118 -1.55 2.30 -9.84
N TRP A 119 -1.11 1.85 -8.68
CA TRP A 119 -2.04 1.55 -7.61
C TRP A 119 -2.78 2.81 -7.17
N ARG A 120 -2.08 3.94 -7.10
CA ARG A 120 -2.69 5.18 -6.68
C ARG A 120 -3.74 5.66 -7.66
N GLN A 121 -3.55 5.37 -8.93
CA GLN A 121 -4.53 5.74 -9.94
C GLN A 121 -5.78 4.91 -9.84
N GLY A 122 -5.68 3.84 -9.14
CA GLY A 122 -6.79 2.95 -9.00
C GLY A 122 -6.85 1.97 -10.12
N PRO A 123 -7.51 0.99 -9.89
CA PRO A 123 -7.65 -0.05 -10.88
C PRO A 123 -8.57 0.36 -11.96
N LEU A 124 -8.57 0.63 -11.77
CA LEU A 124 -9.17 0.76 -12.45
C LEU A 124 -9.30 0.40 -13.30
N LEU A 125 -9.07 0.23 -13.25
CA LEU A 125 -9.17 -0.16 -13.76
C LEU A 125 -10.05 -0.19 -14.25
N SER A 126 -10.32 0.09 -13.98
CA SER A 126 -11.18 0.34 -14.40
C SER A 126 -11.13 0.46 -15.71
N ARG A 127 -10.83 0.08 -16.22
CA ARG A 127 -10.82 0.26 -17.42
C ARG A 127 -11.17 -0.67 -17.96
#